data_df3f6b6d471125dd170d2b3971ef0af1
#
_entry.id   df3f6b6d471125dd170d2b3971ef0af1
#
_cell.length_a   1.000
_cell.length_b   1.000
_cell.length_c   1.000
_cell.angle_alpha   90.00
_cell.angle_beta   90.00
_cell.angle_gamma   90.00
#
_symmetry.space_group_name_H-M   'P 1'
#
loop_
_entity.id
_entity.type
_entity.pdbx_description
1 polymer ?
#
loop_
_entity_poly.entity_id
_entity_poly.type
_entity_poly.pdbx_seq_one_letter_code
_entity_poly.pdbx_strand_id
1 'polypeptide(L)'
;MATAKKAAPRSAPAKKAADEPAEGPVVKGVSKDGIAYTKDFDIKFLTSQKALLLAEKQALTGQAVRLEDEANSLIEDGEMGDVEFGDEGGEGDTMVVERERDLALSAQARQTIADIDAALARLTDGSYGYSIQSGRPIPRERLEAIPWATVLVEEKVGGIGRR
;
A
#
# COMPACT_ATOMS: atom_id res chain seq x y z
N MET A 1 10.69 63.20 -41.82
CA MET A 1 10.90 62.97 -40.41
C MET A 1 10.12 61.73 -40.03
N ALA A 2 10.76 60.58 -40.00
CA ALA A 2 10.14 59.31 -39.74
C ALA A 2 10.45 58.91 -38.33
N THR A 3 9.44 58.77 -37.50
CA THR A 3 9.56 58.18 -36.18
C THR A 3 9.21 56.69 -36.25
N ALA A 4 10.22 55.85 -36.19
CA ALA A 4 10.08 54.45 -36.11
C ALA A 4 9.54 54.03 -34.74
N LYS A 5 8.34 53.47 -34.70
CA LYS A 5 7.76 52.93 -33.48
C LYS A 5 8.19 51.47 -33.36
N LYS A 6 9.15 51.22 -32.51
CA LYS A 6 9.68 49.92 -32.16
C LYS A 6 8.64 49.18 -31.35
N ALA A 7 8.06 48.13 -31.93
CA ALA A 7 7.20 47.23 -31.21
C ALA A 7 8.03 46.28 -30.37
N ALA A 8 7.82 46.27 -29.07
CA ALA A 8 8.42 45.29 -28.15
C ALA A 8 7.75 43.93 -28.31
N PRO A 9 8.51 42.83 -28.28
CA PRO A 9 7.90 41.51 -28.30
C PRO A 9 7.17 41.25 -26.96
N ARG A 10 5.88 40.97 -27.06
CA ARG A 10 5.10 40.48 -25.94
C ARG A 10 5.60 39.07 -25.61
N SER A 11 6.27 38.91 -24.50
CA SER A 11 6.48 37.63 -23.89
C SER A 11 5.12 37.08 -23.47
N ALA A 12 4.71 35.98 -24.07
CA ALA A 12 3.55 35.23 -23.62
C ALA A 12 3.78 34.75 -22.16
N PRO A 13 2.80 34.93 -21.29
CA PRO A 13 2.91 34.34 -19.95
C PRO A 13 2.99 32.83 -20.09
N ALA A 14 4.05 32.23 -19.56
CA ALA A 14 4.12 30.82 -19.35
C ALA A 14 2.89 30.44 -18.51
N LYS A 15 1.97 29.67 -19.09
CA LYS A 15 0.92 29.01 -18.32
C LYS A 15 1.62 28.15 -17.26
N LYS A 16 1.64 28.64 -16.03
CA LYS A 16 1.76 27.77 -14.88
C LYS A 16 0.70 26.71 -15.07
N ALA A 17 1.11 25.46 -15.27
CA ALA A 17 0.22 24.35 -15.07
C ALA A 17 -0.31 24.50 -13.64
N ALA A 18 -1.54 24.97 -13.53
CA ALA A 18 -2.23 25.00 -12.26
C ALA A 18 -2.27 23.55 -11.79
N ASP A 19 -1.78 23.34 -10.60
CA ASP A 19 -2.00 22.13 -9.82
C ASP A 19 -3.50 22.11 -9.52
N GLU A 20 -4.29 21.73 -10.53
CA GLU A 20 -5.68 21.39 -10.32
C GLU A 20 -5.65 20.12 -9.48
N PRO A 21 -6.30 20.08 -8.30
CA PRO A 21 -6.50 18.84 -7.60
C PRO A 21 -7.17 17.90 -8.59
N ALA A 22 -6.49 16.78 -8.89
CA ALA A 22 -7.01 15.79 -9.80
C ALA A 22 -8.40 15.42 -9.29
N GLU A 23 -9.43 15.76 -10.07
CA GLU A 23 -10.78 15.31 -9.79
C GLU A 23 -10.70 13.80 -9.61
N GLY A 24 -11.19 13.32 -8.48
CA GLY A 24 -11.18 11.90 -8.17
C GLY A 24 -11.80 11.08 -9.30
N PRO A 25 -11.53 9.78 -9.39
CA PRO A 25 -12.01 8.95 -10.49
C PRO A 25 -13.56 9.02 -10.58
N VAL A 26 -14.05 9.26 -11.79
CA VAL A 26 -15.50 9.32 -12.04
C VAL A 26 -16.07 7.92 -12.03
N VAL A 27 -16.89 7.62 -11.04
CA VAL A 27 -17.62 6.36 -10.94
C VAL A 27 -18.70 6.30 -12.01
N LYS A 28 -18.68 5.27 -12.85
CA LYS A 28 -19.72 5.03 -13.87
C LYS A 28 -20.95 4.32 -13.34
N GLY A 29 -20.78 3.54 -12.29
CA GLY A 29 -21.86 2.80 -11.66
C GLY A 29 -21.35 1.88 -10.55
N VAL A 30 -22.27 1.20 -9.89
CA VAL A 30 -21.99 0.25 -8.83
C VAL A 30 -22.54 -1.12 -9.22
N SER A 31 -21.75 -2.17 -9.02
CA SER A 31 -22.18 -3.55 -9.28
C SER A 31 -23.14 -4.05 -8.19
N LYS A 32 -23.75 -5.20 -8.42
CA LYS A 32 -24.60 -5.88 -7.41
C LYS A 32 -23.84 -6.22 -6.12
N ASP A 33 -22.53 -6.39 -6.23
CA ASP A 33 -21.62 -6.72 -5.11
C ASP A 33 -21.07 -5.47 -4.40
N GLY A 34 -21.59 -4.29 -4.70
CA GLY A 34 -21.19 -3.03 -4.10
C GLY A 34 -19.85 -2.47 -4.62
N ILE A 35 -19.35 -2.96 -5.75
CA ILE A 35 -18.11 -2.50 -6.36
C ILE A 35 -18.41 -1.33 -7.29
N ALA A 36 -17.80 -0.17 -7.02
CA ALA A 36 -17.88 0.99 -7.89
C ALA A 36 -16.87 0.88 -9.02
N TYR A 37 -17.32 0.88 -10.27
CA TYR A 37 -16.47 0.77 -11.45
C TYR A 37 -16.30 2.11 -12.17
N THR A 38 -15.19 2.25 -12.86
CA THR A 38 -14.80 3.46 -13.58
C THR A 38 -14.52 3.16 -15.05
N LYS A 39 -14.14 4.18 -15.83
CA LYS A 39 -13.76 3.99 -17.22
C LYS A 39 -12.47 3.17 -17.42
N ASP A 40 -11.54 3.23 -16.46
CA ASP A 40 -10.23 2.59 -16.54
C ASP A 40 -10.25 1.14 -16.05
N PHE A 41 -11.19 0.82 -15.15
CA PHE A 41 -11.33 -0.49 -14.52
C PHE A 41 -12.76 -1.01 -14.64
N ASP A 42 -12.92 -2.09 -15.35
CA ASP A 42 -14.21 -2.76 -15.52
C ASP A 42 -14.59 -3.64 -14.31
N ILE A 43 -15.85 -3.98 -14.20
CA ILE A 43 -16.38 -4.78 -13.08
C ILE A 43 -15.68 -6.14 -12.97
N LYS A 44 -15.38 -6.78 -14.10
CA LYS A 44 -14.73 -8.09 -14.14
C LYS A 44 -13.35 -8.07 -13.50
N PHE A 45 -12.55 -7.06 -13.85
CA PHE A 45 -11.22 -6.85 -13.27
C PHE A 45 -11.31 -6.55 -11.76
N LEU A 46 -12.18 -5.63 -11.37
CA LEU A 46 -12.37 -5.25 -9.97
C LEU A 46 -12.90 -6.40 -9.11
N THR A 47 -13.76 -7.25 -9.63
CA THR A 47 -14.23 -8.46 -8.94
C THR A 47 -13.09 -9.46 -8.73
N SER A 48 -12.23 -9.64 -9.72
CA SER A 48 -11.06 -10.50 -9.55
C SER A 48 -10.06 -9.93 -8.54
N GLN A 49 -9.85 -8.62 -8.54
CA GLN A 49 -9.00 -7.95 -7.54
C GLN A 49 -9.58 -8.08 -6.12
N LYS A 50 -10.88 -7.95 -5.95
CA LYS A 50 -11.55 -8.20 -4.66
C LYS A 50 -11.30 -9.61 -4.15
N ALA A 51 -11.41 -10.61 -5.02
CA ALA A 51 -11.12 -12.00 -4.66
C ALA A 51 -9.67 -12.21 -4.24
N LEU A 52 -8.70 -11.61 -4.95
CA LEU A 52 -7.29 -11.63 -4.58
C LEU A 52 -7.03 -10.96 -3.21
N LEU A 53 -7.61 -9.79 -2.98
CA LEU A 53 -7.48 -9.07 -1.71
C LEU A 53 -8.02 -9.89 -0.53
N LEU A 54 -9.18 -10.54 -0.67
CA LEU A 54 -9.77 -11.37 0.38
C LEU A 54 -8.93 -12.62 0.64
N ALA A 55 -8.43 -13.29 -0.40
CA ALA A 55 -7.58 -14.46 -0.26
C ALA A 55 -6.25 -14.10 0.43
N GLU A 56 -5.63 -13.01 0.04
CA GLU A 56 -4.38 -12.54 0.64
C GLU A 56 -4.57 -12.12 2.10
N LYS A 57 -5.66 -11.42 2.40
CA LYS A 57 -6.03 -11.08 3.79
C LYS A 57 -6.16 -12.32 4.66
N GLN A 58 -6.82 -13.36 4.17
CA GLN A 58 -6.99 -14.60 4.92
C GLN A 58 -5.65 -15.30 5.18
N ALA A 59 -4.79 -15.37 4.17
CA ALA A 59 -3.45 -15.96 4.29
C ALA A 59 -2.58 -15.20 5.30
N LEU A 60 -2.54 -13.89 5.22
CA LEU A 60 -1.76 -13.02 6.11
C LEU A 60 -2.31 -13.04 7.55
N THR A 61 -3.62 -13.13 7.73
CA THR A 61 -4.23 -13.26 9.06
C THR A 61 -3.79 -14.56 9.73
N GLY A 62 -3.83 -15.67 9.01
CA GLY A 62 -3.33 -16.96 9.52
C GLY A 62 -1.84 -16.94 9.83
N GLN A 63 -1.04 -16.28 8.98
CA GLN A 63 0.40 -16.10 9.22
C GLN A 63 0.69 -15.26 10.47
N ALA A 64 -0.01 -14.13 10.64
CA ALA A 64 0.18 -13.25 11.78
C ALA A 64 -0.14 -13.96 13.11
N VAL A 65 -1.25 -14.68 13.17
CA VAL A 65 -1.65 -15.46 14.35
C VAL A 65 -0.61 -16.52 14.68
N ARG A 66 -0.17 -17.28 13.69
CA ARG A 66 0.84 -18.32 13.89
C ARG A 66 2.17 -17.76 14.41
N LEU A 67 2.65 -16.65 13.85
CA LEU A 67 3.87 -15.99 14.31
C LEU A 67 3.74 -15.45 15.75
N GLU A 68 2.58 -14.92 16.11
CA GLU A 68 2.29 -14.47 17.48
C GLU A 68 2.26 -15.65 18.46
N ASP A 69 1.68 -16.77 18.07
CA ASP A 69 1.64 -17.99 18.88
C ASP A 69 3.05 -18.59 19.07
N GLU A 70 3.86 -18.63 18.01
CA GLU A 70 5.26 -19.05 18.06
C GLU A 70 6.08 -18.15 18.98
N ALA A 71 5.92 -16.83 18.89
CA ALA A 71 6.60 -15.88 19.75
C ALA A 71 6.18 -16.02 21.23
N ASN A 72 4.91 -16.28 21.50
CA ASN A 72 4.40 -16.52 22.85
C ASN A 72 4.89 -17.85 23.41
N SER A 73 4.96 -18.90 22.60
CA SER A 73 5.52 -20.21 23.00
C SER A 73 6.99 -20.08 23.44
N LEU A 74 7.79 -19.27 22.76
CA LEU A 74 9.18 -19.00 23.15
C LEU A 74 9.30 -18.35 24.53
N ILE A 75 8.31 -17.56 24.96
CA ILE A 75 8.28 -16.99 26.32
C ILE A 75 7.97 -18.09 27.35
N GLU A 76 6.92 -18.90 27.10
CA GLU A 76 6.51 -19.96 28.01
C GLU A 76 7.61 -21.00 28.19
N ASP A 77 8.28 -21.40 27.13
CA ASP A 77 9.41 -22.34 27.17
C ASP A 77 10.58 -21.75 27.96
N GLY A 78 10.84 -20.44 27.84
CA GLY A 78 11.87 -19.73 28.61
C GLY A 78 11.54 -19.61 30.10
N GLU A 79 10.28 -19.51 30.48
CA GLU A 79 9.82 -19.44 31.88
C GLU A 79 9.74 -20.83 32.55
N MET A 80 9.45 -21.88 31.77
CA MET A 80 9.36 -23.26 32.26
C MET A 80 10.71 -23.98 32.33
N GLY A 81 11.71 -23.50 31.66
CA GLY A 81 13.10 -23.95 31.80
C GLY A 81 13.64 -23.50 33.11
N ASP A 82 13.61 -24.37 34.12
CA ASP A 82 14.29 -24.17 35.42
C ASP A 82 15.74 -23.79 35.10
N VAL A 83 16.11 -22.59 35.53
CA VAL A 83 17.38 -21.99 35.23
C VAL A 83 18.46 -22.74 35.96
N GLU A 84 18.89 -23.88 35.42
CA GLU A 84 20.19 -24.42 35.80
C GLU A 84 21.23 -23.42 35.28
N PHE A 85 21.86 -22.71 36.16
CA PHE A 85 23.00 -21.84 35.89
C PHE A 85 24.17 -22.67 35.36
N GLY A 86 24.08 -23.04 34.09
CA GLY A 86 25.13 -23.59 33.31
C GLY A 86 25.47 -22.61 32.17
N ASP A 87 26.65 -22.19 32.15
CA ASP A 87 27.48 -21.38 31.27
C ASP A 87 27.17 -21.48 29.74
N GLU A 88 25.91 -21.30 29.33
CA GLU A 88 25.47 -21.38 27.93
C GLU A 88 24.65 -20.13 27.58
N GLY A 89 25.35 -18.96 27.57
CA GLY A 89 24.74 -17.67 27.21
C GLY A 89 24.35 -17.52 25.73
N GLY A 90 24.39 -18.60 24.92
CA GLY A 90 24.05 -18.58 23.50
C GLY A 90 22.59 -18.89 23.16
N GLU A 91 21.94 -19.81 23.88
CA GLU A 91 20.57 -20.24 23.56
C GLU A 91 19.53 -19.19 23.95
N GLY A 92 19.69 -18.49 25.06
CA GLY A 92 18.79 -17.44 25.52
C GLY A 92 18.75 -16.23 24.54
N ASP A 93 19.89 -15.85 24.02
CA ASP A 93 19.99 -14.76 23.03
C ASP A 93 19.37 -15.13 21.70
N THR A 94 19.48 -16.38 21.26
CA THR A 94 18.86 -16.88 20.02
C THR A 94 17.34 -16.87 20.14
N MET A 95 16.77 -17.32 21.25
CA MET A 95 15.32 -17.32 21.50
C MET A 95 14.75 -15.90 21.50
N VAL A 96 15.46 -14.94 22.11
CA VAL A 96 15.05 -13.52 22.11
C VAL A 96 15.02 -12.97 20.68
N VAL A 97 16.06 -13.25 19.89
CA VAL A 97 16.15 -12.80 18.48
C VAL A 97 15.06 -13.44 17.61
N GLU A 98 14.77 -14.73 17.79
CA GLU A 98 13.70 -15.41 17.08
C GLU A 98 12.33 -14.82 17.42
N ARG A 99 12.07 -14.60 18.71
CA ARG A 99 10.84 -13.97 19.18
C ARG A 99 10.66 -12.56 18.60
N GLU A 100 11.69 -11.73 18.64
CA GLU A 100 11.65 -10.39 18.06
C GLU A 100 11.40 -10.42 16.56
N ARG A 101 12.01 -11.37 15.85
CA ARG A 101 11.79 -11.59 14.42
C ARG A 101 10.35 -11.97 14.14
N ASP A 102 9.77 -12.91 14.87
CA ASP A 102 8.41 -13.38 14.66
C ASP A 102 7.39 -12.26 14.95
N LEU A 103 7.60 -11.48 16.00
CA LEU A 103 6.78 -10.32 16.29
C LEU A 103 6.90 -9.23 15.22
N ALA A 104 8.09 -8.99 14.68
CA ALA A 104 8.28 -8.03 13.59
C ALA A 104 7.58 -8.49 12.29
N LEU A 105 7.67 -9.77 11.96
CA LEU A 105 6.97 -10.35 10.81
C LEU A 105 5.45 -10.34 10.99
N SER A 106 4.96 -10.61 12.19
CA SER A 106 3.54 -10.48 12.52
C SER A 106 3.07 -9.03 12.37
N ALA A 107 3.81 -8.07 12.90
CA ALA A 107 3.50 -6.64 12.76
C ALA A 107 3.46 -6.21 11.28
N GLN A 108 4.39 -6.69 10.46
CA GLN A 108 4.39 -6.44 9.01
C GLN A 108 3.16 -7.04 8.33
N ALA A 109 2.79 -8.27 8.66
CA ALA A 109 1.58 -8.92 8.15
C ALA A 109 0.32 -8.13 8.56
N ARG A 110 0.22 -7.68 9.80
CA ARG A 110 -0.88 -6.83 10.29
C ARG A 110 -0.96 -5.51 9.55
N GLN A 111 0.17 -4.88 9.24
CA GLN A 111 0.19 -3.65 8.44
C GLN A 111 -0.33 -3.90 7.03
N THR A 112 0.09 -4.97 6.38
CA THR A 112 -0.41 -5.33 5.05
C THR A 112 -1.91 -5.64 5.06
N ILE A 113 -2.42 -6.29 6.11
CA ILE A 113 -3.86 -6.52 6.29
C ILE A 113 -4.61 -5.18 6.36
N ALA A 114 -4.09 -4.19 7.08
CA ALA A 114 -4.69 -2.85 7.14
C ALA A 114 -4.71 -2.17 5.76
N ASP A 115 -3.64 -2.31 4.97
CA ASP A 115 -3.56 -1.80 3.61
C ASP A 115 -4.58 -2.49 2.69
N ILE A 116 -4.79 -3.81 2.86
CA ILE A 116 -5.81 -4.58 2.14
C ILE A 116 -7.22 -4.11 2.52
N ASP A 117 -7.50 -3.87 3.79
CA ASP A 117 -8.79 -3.36 4.25
C ASP A 117 -9.09 -1.97 3.68
N ALA A 118 -8.09 -1.10 3.62
CA ALA A 118 -8.20 0.19 2.95
C ALA A 118 -8.47 0.03 1.44
N ALA A 119 -7.83 -0.93 0.77
CA ALA A 119 -8.07 -1.23 -0.64
C ALA A 119 -9.50 -1.75 -0.88
N LEU A 120 -10.01 -2.61 0.00
CA LEU A 120 -11.40 -3.10 -0.07
C LEU A 120 -12.42 -1.96 0.10
N ALA A 121 -12.16 -1.01 1.01
CA ALA A 121 -12.98 0.18 1.16
C ALA A 121 -12.97 1.06 -0.11
N ARG A 122 -11.83 1.19 -0.76
CA ARG A 122 -11.67 1.93 -2.03
C ARG A 122 -12.40 1.29 -3.20
N LEU A 123 -12.57 -0.03 -3.22
CA LEU A 123 -13.43 -0.73 -4.19
C LEU A 123 -14.88 -0.28 -4.09
N THR A 124 -15.34 0.05 -2.90
CA THR A 124 -16.73 0.48 -2.65
C THR A 124 -16.95 1.93 -3.06
N ASP A 125 -15.97 2.81 -2.84
CA ASP A 125 -16.09 4.24 -3.17
C ASP A 125 -15.64 4.60 -4.59
N GLY A 126 -15.02 3.67 -5.32
CA GLY A 126 -14.58 3.86 -6.69
C GLY A 126 -13.18 4.45 -6.85
N SER A 127 -12.44 4.65 -5.78
CA SER A 127 -11.06 5.16 -5.80
C SER A 127 -10.00 4.06 -5.93
N TYR A 128 -10.39 2.80 -5.93
CA TYR A 128 -9.47 1.68 -6.13
C TYR A 128 -8.78 1.73 -7.49
N GLY A 129 -7.49 1.45 -7.51
CA GLY A 129 -6.68 1.44 -8.73
C GLY A 129 -6.15 2.81 -9.15
N TYR A 130 -6.43 3.85 -8.40
CA TYR A 130 -5.92 5.19 -8.64
C TYR A 130 -4.92 5.60 -7.55
N SER A 131 -3.87 6.33 -7.98
CA SER A 131 -2.89 6.85 -7.03
C SER A 131 -3.53 7.85 -6.06
N ILE A 132 -3.22 7.71 -4.77
CA ILE A 132 -3.63 8.67 -3.75
C ILE A 132 -2.89 10.00 -3.84
N GLN A 133 -1.75 10.05 -4.54
CA GLN A 133 -0.94 11.25 -4.70
C GLN A 133 -1.36 12.05 -5.94
N SER A 134 -1.49 11.42 -7.09
CA SER A 134 -1.74 12.09 -8.37
C SER A 134 -3.13 11.84 -8.94
N GLY A 135 -3.90 10.90 -8.42
CA GLY A 135 -5.19 10.50 -9.00
C GLY A 135 -5.08 9.75 -10.34
N ARG A 136 -3.87 9.48 -10.83
CA ARG A 136 -3.67 8.74 -12.07
C ARG A 136 -3.94 7.24 -11.89
N PRO A 137 -4.45 6.54 -12.91
CA PRO A 137 -4.67 5.11 -12.81
C PRO A 137 -3.35 4.34 -12.66
N ILE A 138 -3.35 3.37 -11.76
CA ILE A 138 -2.22 2.46 -11.55
C ILE A 138 -2.29 1.35 -12.62
N PRO A 139 -1.17 0.98 -13.24
CA PRO A 139 -1.15 -0.11 -14.23
C PRO A 139 -1.75 -1.41 -13.67
N ARG A 140 -2.52 -2.13 -14.50
CA ARG A 140 -3.17 -3.39 -14.10
C ARG A 140 -2.16 -4.44 -13.63
N GLU A 141 -1.03 -4.55 -14.30
CA GLU A 141 0.05 -5.48 -13.94
C GLU A 141 0.57 -5.23 -12.52
N ARG A 142 0.65 -3.97 -12.11
CA ARG A 142 1.03 -3.62 -10.74
C ARG A 142 -0.05 -3.99 -9.72
N LEU A 143 -1.32 -3.80 -10.07
CA LEU A 143 -2.44 -4.18 -9.20
C LEU A 143 -2.62 -5.71 -9.11
N GLU A 144 -2.27 -6.45 -10.15
CA GLU A 144 -2.25 -7.91 -10.12
C GLU A 144 -1.12 -8.44 -9.22
N ALA A 145 0.04 -7.78 -9.23
CA ALA A 145 1.17 -8.14 -8.38
C ALA A 145 1.00 -7.67 -6.92
N ILE A 146 0.46 -6.47 -6.73
CA ILE A 146 0.24 -5.84 -5.42
C ILE A 146 -1.18 -5.25 -5.40
N PRO A 147 -2.21 -6.05 -5.09
CA PRO A 147 -3.61 -5.59 -5.15
C PRO A 147 -3.93 -4.40 -4.26
N TRP A 148 -3.18 -4.17 -3.20
CA TRP A 148 -3.33 -3.03 -2.28
C TRP A 148 -2.45 -1.82 -2.62
N ALA A 149 -1.83 -1.77 -3.82
CA ALA A 149 -1.02 -0.65 -4.23
C ALA A 149 -1.81 0.67 -4.25
N THR A 150 -1.23 1.72 -3.70
CA THR A 150 -1.86 3.04 -3.55
C THR A 150 -1.18 4.14 -4.33
N VAL A 151 0.00 3.89 -4.87
CA VAL A 151 0.81 4.86 -5.60
C VAL A 151 1.48 4.23 -6.81
N LEU A 152 1.82 5.06 -7.79
CA LEU A 152 2.62 4.66 -8.93
C LEU A 152 4.07 4.35 -8.53
N VAL A 153 4.76 3.54 -9.33
CA VAL A 153 6.19 3.23 -9.07
C VAL A 153 7.03 4.51 -9.06
N GLU A 154 6.77 5.40 -10.01
CA GLU A 154 7.45 6.69 -10.13
C GLU A 154 7.29 7.56 -8.89
N GLU A 155 6.11 7.57 -8.31
CA GLU A 155 5.78 8.33 -7.09
C GLU A 155 6.47 7.75 -5.86
N LYS A 156 6.54 6.42 -5.78
CA LYS A 156 7.21 5.72 -4.68
C LYS A 156 8.73 5.99 -4.69
N VAL A 157 9.35 5.97 -5.87
CA VAL A 157 10.78 6.25 -6.04
C VAL A 157 11.09 7.73 -5.87
N GLY A 158 10.24 8.63 -6.38
CA GLY A 158 10.40 10.08 -6.26
C GLY A 158 10.30 10.61 -4.83
N GLY A 159 9.62 9.87 -3.93
CA GLY A 159 9.54 10.21 -2.51
C GLY A 159 10.84 9.99 -1.72
N ILE A 160 11.77 9.18 -2.24
CA ILE A 160 13.04 8.86 -1.57
C ILE A 160 14.14 9.89 -1.89
N GLY A 161 13.96 10.72 -2.92
CA GLY A 161 14.98 11.63 -3.45
C GLY A 161 14.86 13.10 -3.05
N ARG A 162 13.86 13.51 -2.28
CA ARG A 162 13.71 14.90 -1.82
C ARG A 162 14.08 15.01 -0.34
N ARG A 163 15.32 15.28 -0.13
CA ARG A 163 15.79 15.94 1.09
C ARG A 163 16.12 17.40 0.78
#